data_d2fda36bc3bfc80017c930431d118f3f
#
_entry.id   d2fda36bc3bfc80017c930431d118f3f
#
_cell.length_a   1.000
_cell.length_b   1.000
_cell.length_c   1.000
_cell.angle_alpha   90.00
_cell.angle_beta   90.00
_cell.angle_gamma   90.00
#
_symmetry.space_group_name_H-M   'P 1'
#
loop_
_entity.id
_entity.type
_entity.pdbx_description
1 polymer ?
#
loop_
_entity_poly.entity_id
_entity_poly.type
_entity_poly.pdbx_seq_one_letter_code
_entity_poly.pdbx_strand_id
1 'polypeptide(L)'
;MQALASRSACLPAAGQSARGGQQAVNVPPCSAAARRAARPARQQRQRHAAAAAATENAPSGTVVDEALSADLGFDKEFERFKAAAAQGNLVPLYERVMADQLTPVLAYRCLVKEDDREAPSFLFESVTNGTQQGRYSFVGATPELEIVARGQQVHILDHRKGSRETIQAADPMQVPIDLSAHWRPVRAEGLPAVFTGGWVGYTGYDTVRYVYSGKLPFEDAPQDDRGLADIHLALYNDVVVXXHATKLAFVISWVHLGDYGSVEEAYLAGRRRLAATAAKLTSQNAPPLLNGKVSLSLSQRPRTATSNMTKEEFLAAVDKTKEYIQSGDVFQLVLSQRFERRTFADPFEIYRSLRVVNPSPYMAYLQARGCIIVASSPEILCRVDEQGKVTNRPLAGTRRRGATPEADEQLEKELLADEKECAEHVMLVDLGRNDVGKVSQAGTVRVEKLMEIERYSHVMHISSTVTGQLKPGLTSWDALRAALPAGTVSGAPKVRAMQIIDELEVARRGPYGGGFGLVSFTGGMDMALALRTMVIPTAANDTLYNYAGDKPRREWTVHLQAGAGLVADSVPESEWEETVNKSAALGRAIDLAEQAFVSSDAGASQ
;
A
#
# COMPACT_ATOMS: atom_id res chain seq x y z
N MET A 1 41.51 42.75 -2.05
CA MET A 1 42.15 43.56 -3.08
C MET A 1 41.56 43.22 -4.41
N GLN A 2 40.71 44.08 -4.83
CA GLN A 2 40.49 44.71 -6.16
C GLN A 2 40.39 43.71 -7.33
N ALA A 3 39.33 43.60 -8.01
CA ALA A 3 38.34 44.52 -8.58
C ALA A 3 38.38 44.51 -10.11
N LEU A 4 37.17 44.52 -10.67
CA LEU A 4 36.71 45.13 -11.91
C LEU A 4 36.90 44.35 -13.21
N ALA A 5 35.93 44.10 -13.92
CA ALA A 5 34.77 44.77 -14.57
C ALA A 5 34.92 44.61 -16.08
N SER A 6 33.97 44.20 -16.76
CA SER A 6 32.83 44.83 -17.41
C SER A 6 32.85 44.79 -18.93
N ARG A 7 31.70 44.70 -19.49
CA ARG A 7 31.05 45.21 -20.73
C ARG A 7 31.00 44.25 -21.91
N SER A 8 29.88 43.94 -22.41
CA SER A 8 28.67 44.59 -22.91
C SER A 8 28.68 44.85 -24.44
N ALA A 9 27.58 44.40 -25.07
CA ALA A 9 26.96 44.96 -26.29
C ALA A 9 27.57 44.53 -27.63
N CYS A 10 26.91 44.36 -28.74
CA CYS A 10 25.63 44.79 -29.29
C CYS A 10 25.28 43.98 -30.53
N LEU A 11 24.00 43.91 -30.87
CA LEU A 11 23.44 43.59 -32.18
C LEU A 11 23.73 44.73 -33.19
N PRO A 12 23.62 44.52 -34.53
CA PRO A 12 22.40 44.63 -35.28
C PRO A 12 22.34 43.74 -36.54
N ALA A 13 21.24 43.32 -36.99
CA ALA A 13 20.10 43.73 -37.81
C ALA A 13 20.31 43.91 -39.34
N ALA A 14 19.40 43.32 -40.10
CA ALA A 14 18.92 43.64 -41.44
C ALA A 14 19.79 43.18 -42.65
N GLY A 15 19.26 42.69 -43.73
CA GLY A 15 18.03 42.81 -44.37
C GLY A 15 17.96 42.10 -45.72
N GLN A 16 16.73 41.94 -46.24
CA GLN A 16 16.26 41.93 -47.65
C GLN A 16 16.76 40.81 -48.56
N SER A 17 15.99 40.12 -49.25
CA SER A 17 14.76 40.13 -49.99
C SER A 17 14.96 39.31 -51.27
N ALA A 18 14.02 38.49 -51.70
CA ALA A 18 13.52 38.42 -53.08
C ALA A 18 12.70 37.16 -53.31
N ARG A 19 11.46 37.39 -53.60
CA ARG A 19 10.54 36.93 -54.65
C ARG A 19 10.68 35.50 -55.19
N GLY A 20 9.55 34.82 -55.21
CA GLY A 20 9.14 34.04 -56.35
C GLY A 20 8.41 32.71 -56.10
N GLY A 21 7.18 32.65 -56.49
CA GLY A 21 6.56 31.37 -56.89
C GLY A 21 5.33 30.92 -56.10
N GLN A 22 4.18 31.44 -56.51
CA GLN A 22 2.89 30.87 -56.15
C GLN A 22 2.70 29.50 -56.82
N GLN A 23 2.43 28.46 -56.08
CA GLN A 23 1.70 27.31 -56.59
C GLN A 23 0.56 27.01 -55.63
N ALA A 24 -0.65 27.15 -56.18
CA ALA A 24 -1.88 26.82 -55.49
C ALA A 24 -2.01 25.29 -55.34
N VAL A 25 -2.11 24.83 -54.09
CA VAL A 25 -2.49 23.45 -53.81
C VAL A 25 -3.97 23.44 -53.41
N ASN A 26 -4.76 22.78 -54.26
CA ASN A 26 -6.18 22.53 -54.04
C ASN A 26 -6.39 21.71 -52.77
N VAL A 27 -7.13 22.27 -51.82
CA VAL A 27 -7.61 21.54 -50.66
C VAL A 27 -9.06 21.11 -50.91
N PRO A 28 -9.37 19.80 -50.93
CA PRO A 28 -10.75 19.37 -51.07
C PRO A 28 -11.55 19.62 -49.75
N PRO A 29 -12.87 19.78 -49.83
CA PRO A 29 -13.69 20.19 -48.71
C PRO A 29 -13.80 19.09 -47.64
N CYS A 30 -13.58 19.48 -46.41
CA CYS A 30 -13.75 18.66 -45.25
C CYS A 30 -15.25 18.46 -44.94
N SER A 31 -15.79 17.30 -45.30
CA SER A 31 -17.16 16.97 -44.97
C SER A 31 -17.22 15.63 -44.23
N ALA A 32 -18.00 15.57 -43.21
CA ALA A 32 -18.55 14.42 -42.48
C ALA A 32 -17.79 13.87 -41.28
N ALA A 33 -16.55 14.24 -40.99
CA ALA A 33 -15.86 13.68 -39.82
C ALA A 33 -16.16 14.42 -38.49
N ALA A 34 -16.63 15.66 -38.56
CA ALA A 34 -16.84 16.48 -37.35
C ALA A 34 -18.16 16.22 -36.61
N ARG A 35 -19.08 15.43 -37.17
CA ARG A 35 -20.38 15.18 -36.54
C ARG A 35 -20.47 13.90 -35.71
N ARG A 36 -19.44 13.05 -35.70
CA ARG A 36 -19.45 11.79 -34.91
C ARG A 36 -18.77 11.90 -33.56
N ALA A 37 -17.98 12.94 -33.28
CA ALA A 37 -17.24 13.06 -32.05
C ALA A 37 -18.04 13.74 -30.89
N ALA A 38 -19.21 14.29 -31.19
CA ALA A 38 -20.01 15.02 -30.20
C ALA A 38 -21.08 14.16 -29.48
N ARG A 39 -21.24 12.88 -29.86
CA ARG A 39 -22.27 12.02 -29.27
C ARG A 39 -21.94 11.40 -27.90
N PRO A 40 -20.67 11.10 -27.54
CA PRO A 40 -20.43 10.47 -26.23
C PRO A 40 -20.69 11.37 -25.03
N ALA A 41 -20.44 12.68 -25.17
CA ALA A 41 -20.61 13.60 -24.04
C ALA A 41 -22.09 13.84 -23.65
N ARG A 42 -23.00 13.71 -24.60
CA ARG A 42 -24.43 13.92 -24.35
C ARG A 42 -25.09 12.67 -23.74
N GLN A 43 -24.62 11.48 -24.11
CA GLN A 43 -25.09 10.24 -23.49
C GLN A 43 -24.55 10.06 -22.07
N GLN A 44 -23.35 10.55 -21.80
CA GLN A 44 -22.77 10.51 -20.46
C GLN A 44 -23.51 11.47 -19.51
N ARG A 45 -23.87 12.68 -20.00
CA ARG A 45 -24.68 13.62 -19.21
C ARG A 45 -26.11 13.11 -18.99
N GLN A 46 -26.68 12.38 -19.94
CA GLN A 46 -28.00 11.76 -19.78
C GLN A 46 -27.97 10.57 -18.82
N ARG A 47 -26.87 9.83 -18.76
CA ARG A 47 -26.70 8.75 -17.78
C ARG A 47 -26.50 9.29 -16.36
N HIS A 48 -25.79 10.40 -16.20
CA HIS A 48 -25.66 11.06 -14.89
C HIS A 48 -26.99 11.70 -14.44
N ALA A 49 -27.76 12.24 -15.36
CA ALA A 49 -29.09 12.76 -15.05
C ALA A 49 -30.09 11.65 -14.73
N ALA A 50 -29.97 10.48 -15.38
CA ALA A 50 -30.82 9.33 -15.09
C ALA A 50 -30.44 8.65 -13.76
N ALA A 51 -29.16 8.70 -13.38
CA ALA A 51 -28.70 8.20 -12.09
C ALA A 51 -29.14 9.13 -10.94
N ALA A 52 -29.16 10.45 -11.20
CA ALA A 52 -29.67 11.42 -10.22
C ALA A 52 -31.21 11.34 -10.08
N ALA A 53 -31.92 11.05 -11.19
CA ALA A 53 -33.38 10.88 -11.15
C ALA A 53 -33.81 9.55 -10.52
N ALA A 54 -32.96 8.53 -10.57
CA ALA A 54 -33.22 7.23 -9.92
C ALA A 54 -33.08 7.30 -8.40
N THR A 55 -32.35 8.30 -7.88
CA THR A 55 -32.24 8.53 -6.43
C THR A 55 -33.42 9.35 -5.86
N GLU A 56 -34.19 10.01 -6.73
CA GLU A 56 -35.39 10.77 -6.26
C GLU A 56 -36.65 9.90 -6.12
N ASN A 57 -36.62 8.66 -6.62
CA ASN A 57 -37.77 7.73 -6.52
C ASN A 57 -37.48 6.54 -5.58
N ALA A 58 -36.56 6.68 -4.64
CA ALA A 58 -36.49 5.77 -3.50
C ALA A 58 -37.72 6.05 -2.61
N PRO A 59 -38.42 5.05 -2.15
CA PRO A 59 -39.58 5.28 -1.28
C PRO A 59 -39.17 6.13 -0.08
N SER A 60 -39.94 7.15 0.20
CA SER A 60 -39.70 8.10 1.29
C SER A 60 -39.30 7.36 2.56
N GLY A 61 -38.27 7.86 3.25
CA GLY A 61 -37.64 7.24 4.40
C GLY A 61 -38.55 6.83 5.57
N THR A 62 -39.83 7.16 5.49
CA THR A 62 -40.82 6.82 6.50
C THR A 62 -41.10 5.31 6.64
N VAL A 63 -41.06 4.55 5.54
CA VAL A 63 -41.43 3.10 5.60
C VAL A 63 -40.28 2.24 6.17
N VAL A 64 -39.04 2.64 5.92
CA VAL A 64 -37.89 1.92 6.48
C VAL A 64 -37.69 2.27 7.96
N ASP A 65 -37.99 3.52 8.33
CA ASP A 65 -37.90 3.98 9.72
C ASP A 65 -38.98 3.34 10.62
N GLU A 66 -40.20 3.11 10.08
CA GLU A 66 -41.26 2.41 10.81
C GLU A 66 -40.95 0.91 11.01
N ALA A 67 -40.32 0.26 10.04
CA ALA A 67 -39.94 -1.16 10.17
C ALA A 67 -38.80 -1.35 11.17
N LEU A 68 -37.85 -0.41 11.24
CA LEU A 68 -36.73 -0.42 12.18
C LEU A 68 -37.15 -0.08 13.62
N SER A 69 -38.21 0.69 13.78
CA SER A 69 -38.73 1.11 15.11
C SER A 69 -39.60 0.04 15.79
N ALA A 70 -40.02 -0.97 15.05
CA ALA A 70 -40.92 -2.02 15.57
C ALA A 70 -40.19 -3.22 16.22
N ASP A 71 -38.85 -3.20 16.25
CA ASP A 71 -38.05 -4.31 16.79
C ASP A 71 -37.66 -4.05 18.25
N LEU A 72 -37.97 -5.00 19.13
CA LEU A 72 -37.60 -4.96 20.55
C LEU A 72 -36.07 -4.86 20.77
N GLY A 73 -35.28 -5.19 19.76
CA GLY A 73 -33.82 -5.01 19.76
C GLY A 73 -33.37 -3.56 19.59
N PHE A 74 -34.17 -2.75 18.89
CA PHE A 74 -33.85 -1.35 18.58
C PHE A 74 -33.67 -0.50 19.84
N ASP A 75 -34.60 -0.60 20.77
CA ASP A 75 -34.58 0.22 22.00
C ASP A 75 -33.31 -0.05 22.84
N LYS A 76 -32.91 -1.31 22.97
CA LYS A 76 -31.73 -1.70 23.75
C LYS A 76 -30.43 -1.26 23.06
N GLU A 77 -30.35 -1.42 21.75
CA GLU A 77 -29.17 -1.03 20.97
C GLU A 77 -29.02 0.50 20.93
N PHE A 78 -30.13 1.21 20.75
CA PHE A 78 -30.13 2.68 20.78
C PHE A 78 -29.69 3.21 22.16
N GLU A 79 -30.18 2.63 23.26
CA GLU A 79 -29.76 3.05 24.60
C GLU A 79 -28.26 2.79 24.84
N ARG A 80 -27.70 1.69 24.30
CA ARG A 80 -26.26 1.44 24.34
C ARG A 80 -25.49 2.49 23.54
N PHE A 81 -25.97 2.81 22.34
CA PHE A 81 -25.36 3.83 21.47
C PHE A 81 -25.39 5.19 22.17
N LYS A 82 -26.52 5.56 22.76
CA LYS A 82 -26.71 6.82 23.49
C LYS A 82 -25.75 6.89 24.70
N ALA A 83 -25.60 5.79 25.46
CA ALA A 83 -24.64 5.72 26.56
C ALA A 83 -23.18 5.88 26.08
N ALA A 84 -22.86 5.30 24.92
CA ALA A 84 -21.54 5.46 24.30
C ALA A 84 -21.32 6.89 23.82
N ALA A 85 -22.35 7.52 23.23
CA ALA A 85 -22.31 8.90 22.75
C ALA A 85 -22.02 9.91 23.88
N ALA A 86 -22.33 9.58 25.12
CA ALA A 86 -22.00 10.41 26.28
C ALA A 86 -20.49 10.31 26.63
N GLN A 87 -19.78 9.30 26.14
CA GLN A 87 -18.35 9.07 26.46
C GLN A 87 -17.41 9.62 25.39
N GLY A 88 -17.88 9.75 24.16
CA GLY A 88 -17.04 10.21 23.04
C GLY A 88 -17.87 10.70 21.88
N ASN A 89 -17.19 11.14 20.82
CA ASN A 89 -17.86 11.69 19.64
C ASN A 89 -17.74 10.80 18.40
N LEU A 90 -17.16 9.62 18.55
CA LEU A 90 -16.96 8.67 17.46
C LEU A 90 -17.33 7.28 18.00
N VAL A 91 -18.48 6.77 17.57
CA VAL A 91 -19.12 5.60 18.18
C VAL A 91 -19.31 4.51 17.12
N PRO A 92 -18.83 3.27 17.37
CA PRO A 92 -19.02 2.18 16.40
C PRO A 92 -20.35 1.47 16.60
N LEU A 93 -20.99 1.14 15.49
CA LEU A 93 -22.06 0.17 15.39
C LEU A 93 -21.51 -1.07 14.69
N TYR A 94 -22.01 -2.25 15.03
CA TYR A 94 -21.50 -3.46 14.38
C TYR A 94 -22.51 -4.60 14.41
N GLU A 95 -22.38 -5.48 13.42
CA GLU A 95 -23.09 -6.76 13.35
C GLU A 95 -22.08 -7.90 13.20
N ARG A 96 -22.42 -9.06 13.72
CA ARG A 96 -21.66 -10.29 13.53
C ARG A 96 -22.39 -11.18 12.54
N VAL A 97 -21.70 -11.57 11.48
CA VAL A 97 -22.25 -12.48 10.47
C VAL A 97 -21.41 -13.75 10.41
N MET A 98 -22.04 -14.86 10.08
CA MET A 98 -21.32 -16.12 9.86
C MET A 98 -20.50 -16.00 8.57
N ALA A 99 -19.23 -16.37 8.64
CA ALA A 99 -18.28 -16.20 7.53
C ALA A 99 -17.65 -17.53 7.08
N ASP A 100 -18.35 -18.63 7.29
CA ASP A 100 -17.89 -19.95 6.85
C ASP A 100 -17.80 -20.06 5.32
N GLN A 101 -18.63 -19.33 4.57
CA GLN A 101 -18.58 -19.24 3.11
C GLN A 101 -18.05 -17.88 2.61
N LEU A 102 -17.94 -16.91 3.49
CA LEU A 102 -17.51 -15.55 3.14
C LEU A 102 -16.01 -15.39 3.39
N THR A 103 -15.20 -15.73 2.37
CA THR A 103 -13.74 -15.50 2.46
C THR A 103 -13.43 -14.01 2.36
N PRO A 104 -12.28 -13.54 2.87
CA PRO A 104 -11.89 -12.13 2.69
C PRO A 104 -11.81 -11.69 1.22
N VAL A 105 -11.38 -12.58 0.34
CA VAL A 105 -11.33 -12.34 -1.12
C VAL A 105 -12.74 -12.12 -1.66
N LEU A 106 -13.69 -12.95 -1.26
CA LEU A 106 -15.10 -12.82 -1.68
C LEU A 106 -15.72 -11.56 -1.08
N ALA A 107 -15.47 -11.27 0.21
CA ALA A 107 -15.97 -10.06 0.87
C ALA A 107 -15.49 -8.80 0.14
N TYR A 108 -14.21 -8.77 -0.26
CA TYR A 108 -13.66 -7.66 -1.06
C TYR A 108 -14.45 -7.50 -2.38
N ARG A 109 -14.71 -8.60 -3.10
CA ARG A 109 -15.45 -8.56 -4.37
C ARG A 109 -16.93 -8.18 -4.19
N CYS A 110 -17.50 -8.43 -3.01
CA CYS A 110 -18.86 -7.97 -2.68
C CYS A 110 -18.91 -6.44 -2.52
N LEU A 111 -17.82 -5.84 -2.04
CA LEU A 111 -17.77 -4.39 -1.77
C LEU A 111 -17.23 -3.58 -2.95
N VAL A 112 -16.35 -4.16 -3.78
CA VAL A 112 -15.65 -3.46 -4.87
C VAL A 112 -15.97 -4.13 -6.20
N LYS A 113 -16.53 -3.37 -7.14
CA LYS A 113 -16.87 -3.88 -8.48
C LYS A 113 -15.60 -4.28 -9.24
N GLU A 114 -15.73 -5.27 -10.11
CA GLU A 114 -14.61 -5.82 -10.87
C GLU A 114 -13.93 -4.80 -11.78
N ASP A 115 -14.69 -3.87 -12.32
CA ASP A 115 -14.19 -2.83 -13.23
C ASP A 115 -13.74 -1.54 -12.54
N ASP A 116 -13.94 -1.42 -11.22
CA ASP A 116 -13.55 -0.24 -10.46
C ASP A 116 -12.11 -0.39 -9.98
N ARG A 117 -11.20 0.35 -10.61
CA ARG A 117 -9.76 0.32 -10.31
C ARG A 117 -9.23 1.66 -9.80
N GLU A 118 -10.11 2.63 -9.57
CA GLU A 118 -9.71 3.98 -9.14
C GLU A 118 -10.22 4.38 -7.76
N ALA A 119 -11.36 3.83 -7.33
CA ALA A 119 -11.89 4.09 -6.00
C ALA A 119 -11.02 3.38 -4.95
N PRO A 120 -10.52 4.10 -3.95
CA PRO A 120 -9.67 3.48 -2.93
C PRO A 120 -10.40 2.38 -2.16
N SER A 121 -9.69 1.28 -1.94
CA SER A 121 -10.20 0.10 -1.24
C SER A 121 -9.03 -0.78 -0.82
N PHE A 122 -9.28 -1.70 0.10
CA PHE A 122 -8.20 -2.56 0.57
C PHE A 122 -8.72 -3.93 1.01
N LEU A 123 -7.83 -4.91 0.89
CA LEU A 123 -7.93 -6.25 1.47
C LEU A 123 -6.57 -6.56 2.10
N PHE A 124 -6.53 -6.68 3.42
CA PHE A 124 -5.32 -7.05 4.17
C PHE A 124 -5.57 -8.37 4.89
N GLU A 125 -4.65 -9.31 4.66
CA GLU A 125 -4.69 -10.64 5.25
C GLU A 125 -3.35 -10.94 5.94
N SER A 126 -3.37 -11.78 6.96
CA SER A 126 -2.15 -12.23 7.63
C SER A 126 -1.99 -13.74 7.44
N VAL A 127 -0.75 -14.19 7.31
CA VAL A 127 -0.40 -15.61 7.32
C VAL A 127 0.59 -15.84 8.46
N THR A 128 0.21 -16.63 9.44
CA THR A 128 1.05 -16.94 10.59
C THR A 128 2.01 -18.08 10.23
N ASN A 129 3.29 -17.88 10.51
CA ASN A 129 4.35 -18.86 10.26
C ASN A 129 4.41 -19.36 8.81
N GLY A 130 3.90 -18.55 7.86
CA GLY A 130 3.98 -18.84 6.44
C GLY A 130 3.10 -19.99 5.93
N THR A 131 2.39 -20.68 6.80
CA THR A 131 1.58 -21.84 6.43
C THR A 131 0.13 -21.79 6.93
N GLN A 132 -0.13 -21.00 7.96
CA GLN A 132 -1.47 -20.89 8.55
C GLN A 132 -2.01 -19.48 8.38
N GLN A 133 -3.30 -19.38 8.07
CA GLN A 133 -3.98 -18.10 8.01
C GLN A 133 -3.91 -17.41 9.38
N GLY A 134 -3.62 -16.12 9.38
CA GLY A 134 -3.59 -15.33 10.60
C GLY A 134 -4.99 -15.18 11.20
N ARG A 135 -5.04 -14.66 12.40
CA ARG A 135 -6.31 -14.59 13.15
C ARG A 135 -7.34 -13.66 12.50
N TYR A 136 -6.89 -12.57 11.88
CA TYR A 136 -7.79 -11.56 11.34
C TYR A 136 -7.43 -11.20 9.89
N SER A 137 -8.46 -10.80 9.12
CA SER A 137 -8.33 -10.13 7.84
C SER A 137 -9.25 -8.90 7.84
N PHE A 138 -8.87 -7.89 7.05
CA PHE A 138 -9.54 -6.59 7.03
C PHE A 138 -9.90 -6.21 5.60
N VAL A 139 -11.13 -5.75 5.40
CA VAL A 139 -11.62 -5.32 4.09
C VAL A 139 -12.32 -3.98 4.25
N GLY A 140 -12.03 -3.04 3.35
CA GLY A 140 -12.72 -1.76 3.32
C GLY A 140 -12.83 -1.19 1.92
N ALA A 141 -13.87 -0.43 1.69
CA ALA A 141 -14.15 0.25 0.43
C ALA A 141 -14.89 1.55 0.71
N THR A 142 -14.94 2.44 -0.27
CA THR A 142 -15.65 3.72 -0.18
C THR A 142 -15.26 4.54 1.05
N PRO A 143 -14.00 5.02 1.09
CA PRO A 143 -13.57 5.84 2.23
C PRO A 143 -14.32 7.16 2.29
N GLU A 144 -14.40 7.75 3.48
CA GLU A 144 -15.00 9.06 3.67
C GLU A 144 -14.09 10.20 3.24
N LEU A 145 -12.80 10.08 3.58
CA LEU A 145 -11.77 11.08 3.26
C LEU A 145 -10.58 10.39 2.58
N GLU A 146 -9.86 11.16 1.75
CA GLU A 146 -8.53 10.78 1.25
C GLU A 146 -7.55 11.91 1.45
N ILE A 147 -6.32 11.56 1.80
CA ILE A 147 -5.16 12.47 1.81
C ILE A 147 -4.20 11.96 0.74
N VAL A 148 -3.86 12.83 -0.22
CA VAL A 148 -2.91 12.51 -1.31
C VAL A 148 -1.84 13.60 -1.31
N ALA A 149 -0.62 13.26 -0.88
CA ALA A 149 0.48 14.21 -0.81
C ALA A 149 1.54 13.91 -1.86
N ARG A 150 2.04 14.96 -2.52
CA ARG A 150 3.23 14.92 -3.40
C ARG A 150 4.09 16.12 -3.04
N GLY A 151 5.30 15.87 -2.55
CA GLY A 151 6.11 16.93 -1.98
C GLY A 151 5.34 17.62 -0.87
N GLN A 152 5.23 18.95 -0.94
CA GLN A 152 4.50 19.74 0.06
C GLN A 152 3.04 20.01 -0.32
N GLN A 153 2.62 19.59 -1.51
CA GLN A 153 1.22 19.76 -1.94
C GLN A 153 0.37 18.61 -1.45
N VAL A 154 -0.70 18.90 -0.73
CA VAL A 154 -1.60 17.91 -0.17
C VAL A 154 -3.02 18.17 -0.68
N HIS A 155 -3.62 17.16 -1.29
CA HIS A 155 -5.03 17.15 -1.65
C HIS A 155 -5.81 16.38 -0.58
N ILE A 156 -6.84 17.01 -0.04
CA ILE A 156 -7.79 16.40 0.88
C ILE A 156 -9.12 16.28 0.12
N LEU A 157 -9.57 15.05 -0.09
CA LEU A 157 -10.83 14.77 -0.78
C LEU A 157 -11.85 14.28 0.24
N ASP A 158 -12.96 14.99 0.36
CA ASP A 158 -14.08 14.63 1.24
C ASP A 158 -15.18 14.05 0.35
N HIS A 159 -15.32 12.72 0.37
CA HIS A 159 -16.27 12.01 -0.48
C HIS A 159 -17.71 12.18 -0.01
N ARG A 160 -17.92 12.43 1.28
CA ARG A 160 -19.25 12.65 1.80
C ARG A 160 -19.80 14.02 1.36
N LYS A 161 -18.94 15.04 1.38
CA LYS A 161 -19.32 16.41 0.94
C LYS A 161 -19.12 16.61 -0.56
N GLY A 162 -18.41 15.70 -1.24
CA GLY A 162 -18.06 15.87 -2.64
C GLY A 162 -17.10 17.04 -2.87
N SER A 163 -16.24 17.35 -1.89
CA SER A 163 -15.33 18.48 -1.97
C SER A 163 -13.87 18.05 -2.07
N ARG A 164 -13.06 18.92 -2.65
CA ARG A 164 -11.61 18.75 -2.76
C ARG A 164 -10.94 20.04 -2.31
N GLU A 165 -10.05 19.91 -1.36
CA GLU A 165 -9.21 21.00 -0.89
C GLU A 165 -7.75 20.71 -1.25
N THR A 166 -6.99 21.74 -1.59
CA THR A 166 -5.55 21.63 -1.83
C THR A 166 -4.84 22.60 -0.90
N ILE A 167 -3.93 22.08 -0.08
CA ILE A 167 -3.16 22.86 0.87
C ILE A 167 -1.65 22.68 0.61
N GLN A 168 -0.86 23.63 1.07
CA GLN A 168 0.59 23.49 1.16
C GLN A 168 0.94 23.17 2.61
N ALA A 169 1.60 22.05 2.82
CA ALA A 169 2.02 21.60 4.15
C ALA A 169 3.54 21.34 4.13
N ALA A 170 4.25 22.00 5.03
CA ALA A 170 5.69 21.75 5.17
C ALA A 170 5.96 20.31 5.58
N ASP A 171 5.02 19.71 6.33
CA ASP A 171 5.05 18.32 6.75
C ASP A 171 3.68 17.66 6.50
N PRO A 172 3.48 17.05 5.34
CA PRO A 172 2.23 16.35 5.04
C PRO A 172 1.87 15.21 6.01
N MET A 173 2.85 14.64 6.73
CA MET A 173 2.56 13.62 7.76
C MET A 173 1.78 14.18 8.94
N GLN A 174 1.75 15.51 9.11
CA GLN A 174 0.96 16.17 10.17
C GLN A 174 -0.53 16.22 9.83
N VAL A 175 -0.89 16.19 8.54
CA VAL A 175 -2.29 16.39 8.09
C VAL A 175 -3.25 15.35 8.66
N PRO A 176 -2.98 14.02 8.60
CA PRO A 176 -3.91 13.05 9.22
C PRO A 176 -3.99 13.20 10.73
N ILE A 177 -2.92 13.64 11.39
CA ILE A 177 -2.90 13.90 12.84
C ILE A 177 -3.87 15.05 13.18
N ASP A 178 -3.76 16.14 12.44
CA ASP A 178 -4.60 17.34 12.65
C ASP A 178 -6.08 17.04 12.39
N LEU A 179 -6.38 16.30 11.31
CA LEU A 179 -7.74 15.90 10.98
C LEU A 179 -8.34 14.98 12.06
N SER A 180 -7.50 14.18 12.72
CA SER A 180 -7.89 13.23 13.75
C SER A 180 -7.91 13.81 15.18
N ALA A 181 -7.40 15.02 15.38
CA ALA A 181 -7.11 15.57 16.71
C ALA A 181 -8.35 15.71 17.61
N HIS A 182 -9.53 15.90 17.01
CA HIS A 182 -10.78 16.11 17.75
C HIS A 182 -11.54 14.80 18.00
N TRP A 183 -11.08 13.66 17.49
CA TRP A 183 -11.79 12.39 17.64
C TRP A 183 -11.62 11.83 19.05
N ARG A 184 -12.73 11.41 19.64
CA ARG A 184 -12.77 10.70 20.92
C ARG A 184 -13.51 9.38 20.68
N PRO A 185 -12.81 8.36 20.14
CA PRO A 185 -13.45 7.08 19.83
C PRO A 185 -13.87 6.33 21.09
N VAL A 186 -15.05 5.74 21.05
CA VAL A 186 -15.58 4.93 22.14
C VAL A 186 -15.35 3.46 21.79
N ARG A 187 -14.79 2.70 22.73
CA ARG A 187 -14.63 1.25 22.56
C ARG A 187 -15.96 0.55 22.77
N ALA A 188 -16.37 -0.25 21.80
CA ALA A 188 -17.57 -1.06 21.94
C ALA A 188 -17.22 -2.43 22.52
N GLU A 189 -17.93 -2.81 23.56
CA GLU A 189 -17.84 -4.15 24.13
C GLU A 189 -18.25 -5.19 23.06
N GLY A 190 -17.42 -6.21 22.86
CA GLY A 190 -17.69 -7.26 21.89
C GLY A 190 -17.00 -7.10 20.53
N LEU A 191 -16.37 -5.95 20.26
CA LEU A 191 -15.45 -5.82 19.12
C LEU A 191 -14.07 -6.36 19.49
N PRO A 192 -13.36 -6.99 18.56
CA PRO A 192 -12.00 -7.45 18.84
C PRO A 192 -11.03 -6.27 19.00
N ALA A 193 -9.99 -6.45 19.81
CA ALA A 193 -8.94 -5.43 20.04
C ALA A 193 -7.95 -5.43 18.87
N VAL A 194 -8.44 -5.08 17.68
CA VAL A 194 -7.68 -4.96 16.42
C VAL A 194 -8.22 -3.75 15.67
N PHE A 195 -7.69 -3.49 14.50
CA PHE A 195 -8.20 -2.45 13.62
C PHE A 195 -9.71 -2.68 13.33
N THR A 196 -10.52 -1.68 13.59
CA THR A 196 -11.97 -1.71 13.36
C THR A 196 -12.44 -0.51 12.54
N GLY A 197 -11.51 0.34 12.08
CA GLY A 197 -11.76 1.55 11.30
C GLY A 197 -10.67 2.58 11.56
N GLY A 198 -10.49 3.48 10.61
CA GLY A 198 -9.43 4.49 10.68
C GLY A 198 -8.76 4.72 9.33
N TRP A 199 -7.53 5.21 9.36
CA TRP A 199 -6.74 5.48 8.17
C TRP A 199 -6.11 4.19 7.63
N VAL A 200 -6.20 3.98 6.30
CA VAL A 200 -5.55 2.87 5.60
C VAL A 200 -4.87 3.44 4.35
N GLY A 201 -3.65 2.99 4.08
CA GLY A 201 -2.94 3.43 2.90
C GLY A 201 -1.46 3.16 2.96
N TYR A 202 -0.68 4.05 2.36
CA TYR A 202 0.77 3.91 2.37
C TYR A 202 1.46 5.27 2.58
N THR A 203 2.66 5.19 3.16
CA THR A 203 3.65 6.26 3.21
C THR A 203 4.87 5.74 2.43
N GLY A 204 5.15 6.34 1.28
CA GLY A 204 6.26 5.91 0.43
C GLY A 204 7.63 6.19 1.05
N TYR A 205 8.68 5.65 0.43
CA TYR A 205 10.07 5.88 0.89
C TYR A 205 10.38 7.37 1.02
N ASP A 206 9.93 8.18 0.07
CA ASP A 206 10.26 9.61 0.04
C ASP A 206 9.66 10.42 1.20
N THR A 207 8.81 9.82 2.05
CA THR A 207 8.36 10.44 3.31
C THR A 207 9.53 10.69 4.27
N VAL A 208 10.68 10.02 4.09
CA VAL A 208 11.91 10.32 4.85
C VAL A 208 12.33 11.79 4.69
N ARG A 209 11.96 12.42 3.56
CA ARG A 209 12.31 13.81 3.27
C ARG A 209 11.55 14.80 4.17
N TYR A 210 10.37 14.43 4.65
CA TYR A 210 9.66 15.21 5.68
C TYR A 210 10.31 15.05 7.05
N VAL A 211 10.81 13.86 7.36
CA VAL A 211 11.46 13.56 8.65
C VAL A 211 12.86 14.19 8.71
N TYR A 212 13.61 14.15 7.61
CA TYR A 212 15.00 14.59 7.53
C TYR A 212 15.16 15.76 6.54
N SER A 213 14.23 16.71 6.51
CA SER A 213 14.10 17.76 5.49
C SER A 213 15.37 18.58 5.27
N GLY A 214 16.14 18.87 6.33
CA GLY A 214 17.40 19.62 6.23
C GLY A 214 18.59 18.81 5.70
N LYS A 215 18.44 17.49 5.54
CA LYS A 215 19.52 16.58 5.12
C LYS A 215 19.21 15.81 3.85
N LEU A 216 17.93 15.72 3.51
CA LEU A 216 17.41 14.98 2.36
C LEU A 216 16.32 15.80 1.67
N PRO A 217 16.66 16.95 1.07
CA PRO A 217 15.64 17.76 0.40
C PRO A 217 15.12 17.07 -0.86
N PHE A 218 13.91 17.41 -1.28
CA PHE A 218 13.29 16.83 -2.48
C PHE A 218 14.05 17.16 -3.76
N GLU A 219 14.79 18.27 -3.76
CA GLU A 219 15.58 18.73 -4.91
C GLU A 219 16.77 17.81 -5.22
N ASP A 220 17.28 17.11 -4.21
CA ASP A 220 18.40 16.15 -4.36
C ASP A 220 17.91 14.73 -4.67
N ALA A 221 16.59 14.50 -4.66
CA ALA A 221 16.02 13.18 -4.90
C ALA A 221 16.23 12.73 -6.36
N PRO A 222 16.34 11.43 -6.60
CA PRO A 222 16.34 10.92 -7.99
C PRO A 222 15.06 11.33 -8.74
N GLN A 223 15.09 11.15 -10.06
CA GLN A 223 13.97 11.49 -10.93
C GLN A 223 12.69 10.78 -10.51
N ASP A 224 11.59 11.52 -10.41
CA ASP A 224 10.26 10.93 -10.25
C ASP A 224 9.69 10.62 -11.63
N ASP A 225 9.76 9.38 -12.03
CA ASP A 225 9.33 8.92 -13.35
C ASP A 225 7.90 8.37 -13.36
N ARG A 226 7.23 8.33 -12.19
CA ARG A 226 5.87 7.74 -12.09
C ARG A 226 4.82 8.70 -11.55
N GLY A 227 5.20 9.79 -10.89
CA GLY A 227 4.29 10.77 -10.32
C GLY A 227 3.35 10.20 -9.25
N LEU A 228 3.79 9.17 -8.54
CA LEU A 228 2.98 8.55 -7.49
C LEU A 228 2.95 9.44 -6.23
N ALA A 229 1.92 9.30 -5.42
CA ALA A 229 1.84 10.02 -4.16
C ALA A 229 2.96 9.56 -3.20
N ASP A 230 3.54 10.51 -2.45
CA ASP A 230 4.45 10.19 -1.34
C ASP A 230 3.65 9.64 -0.16
N ILE A 231 2.44 10.16 0.03
CA ILE A 231 1.48 9.66 1.03
C ILE A 231 0.12 9.50 0.36
N HIS A 232 -0.48 8.34 0.51
CA HIS A 232 -1.89 8.11 0.22
C HIS A 232 -2.53 7.44 1.42
N LEU A 233 -3.44 8.14 2.09
CA LEU A 233 -4.19 7.61 3.23
C LEU A 233 -5.67 7.85 2.97
N ALA A 234 -6.49 6.84 3.19
CA ALA A 234 -7.94 6.93 3.04
C ALA A 234 -8.59 6.54 4.37
N LEU A 235 -9.63 7.27 4.77
CA LEU A 235 -10.31 7.09 6.05
C LEU A 235 -11.53 6.19 5.85
N TYR A 236 -11.52 5.05 6.51
CA TYR A 236 -12.59 4.05 6.41
C TYR A 236 -13.39 4.00 7.71
N ASN A 237 -14.61 4.49 7.66
CA ASN A 237 -15.59 4.36 8.74
C ASN A 237 -16.28 2.99 8.70
N ASP A 238 -16.44 2.43 7.50
CA ASP A 238 -17.12 1.14 7.28
C ASP A 238 -16.07 0.09 6.89
N VAL A 239 -15.93 -0.95 7.73
CA VAL A 239 -14.95 -2.03 7.50
C VAL A 239 -15.55 -3.40 7.84
N VAL A 240 -14.98 -4.46 7.23
CA VAL A 240 -15.31 -5.86 7.53
C VAL A 240 -14.04 -6.51 8.09
N VAL A 241 -14.20 -7.12 9.28
CA VAL A 241 -13.10 -7.80 9.97
C VAL A 241 -13.43 -9.28 10.13
N UNK A 242 -12.77 -10.27 9.65
CA UNK A 242 -12.99 -11.56 9.61
C UNK A 242 -12.29 -12.15 10.67
N UNK A 243 -12.56 -12.97 11.51
CA UNK A 243 -12.17 -13.56 12.26
C UNK A 243 -12.09 -14.72 11.91
N HIS A 244 -11.08 -15.36 11.70
CA HIS A 244 -10.87 -16.70 11.12
C HIS A 244 -11.07 -17.82 12.16
N ALA A 245 -10.62 -17.58 13.37
CA ALA A 245 -10.68 -18.57 14.46
C ALA A 245 -12.12 -18.94 14.83
N THR A 246 -13.03 -17.97 14.74
CA THR A 246 -14.44 -18.17 15.12
C THR A 246 -15.36 -18.33 13.92
N LYS A 247 -14.83 -18.20 12.70
CA LYS A 247 -15.63 -18.20 11.46
C LYS A 247 -16.71 -17.11 11.47
N LEU A 248 -16.39 -15.96 12.10
CA LEU A 248 -17.25 -14.79 12.13
C LEU A 248 -16.62 -13.65 11.37
N ALA A 249 -17.46 -12.83 10.76
CA ALA A 249 -17.09 -11.52 10.26
C ALA A 249 -17.84 -10.46 11.06
N PHE A 250 -17.14 -9.41 11.42
CA PHE A 250 -17.70 -8.21 12.03
C PHE A 250 -17.87 -7.17 10.92
N VAL A 251 -19.10 -6.75 10.65
CA VAL A 251 -19.40 -5.60 9.81
C VAL A 251 -19.50 -4.42 10.75
N ILE A 252 -18.70 -3.40 10.54
CA ILE A 252 -18.52 -2.29 11.51
C ILE A 252 -18.74 -0.97 10.78
N SER A 253 -19.47 -0.05 11.42
CA SER A 253 -19.70 1.31 10.91
C SER A 253 -19.46 2.31 12.03
N TRP A 254 -18.42 3.15 11.88
CA TRP A 254 -18.14 4.23 12.84
C TRP A 254 -18.97 5.46 12.52
N VAL A 255 -19.53 6.08 13.54
CA VAL A 255 -20.43 7.22 13.43
C VAL A 255 -19.79 8.44 14.12
N HIS A 256 -19.52 9.49 13.34
CA HIS A 256 -19.05 10.78 13.85
C HIS A 256 -20.27 11.59 14.30
N LEU A 257 -20.47 11.74 15.59
CA LEU A 257 -21.68 12.39 16.15
C LEU A 257 -21.82 13.85 15.71
N GLY A 258 -20.70 14.55 15.53
CA GLY A 258 -20.71 15.95 15.11
C GLY A 258 -21.25 16.21 13.70
N ASP A 259 -21.48 15.16 12.92
CA ASP A 259 -22.02 15.27 11.57
C ASP A 259 -23.56 15.30 11.52
N TYR A 260 -24.22 15.12 12.67
CA TYR A 260 -25.68 14.97 12.77
C TYR A 260 -26.26 15.93 13.78
N GLY A 261 -27.52 16.26 13.60
CA GLY A 261 -28.26 17.19 14.47
C GLY A 261 -28.64 16.59 15.82
N SER A 262 -28.68 15.26 15.92
CA SER A 262 -29.01 14.57 17.18
C SER A 262 -28.36 13.19 17.23
N VAL A 263 -28.27 12.62 18.43
CA VAL A 263 -27.76 11.26 18.66
C VAL A 263 -28.65 10.23 17.96
N GLU A 264 -29.95 10.45 17.94
CA GLU A 264 -30.92 9.58 17.27
C GLU A 264 -30.70 9.58 15.75
N GLU A 265 -30.53 10.76 15.15
CA GLU A 265 -30.21 10.89 13.71
C GLU A 265 -28.92 10.19 13.37
N ALA A 266 -27.88 10.37 14.19
CA ALA A 266 -26.57 9.71 14.04
C ALA A 266 -26.72 8.18 14.08
N TYR A 267 -27.48 7.67 15.04
CA TYR A 267 -27.74 6.24 15.19
C TYR A 267 -28.43 5.66 13.96
N LEU A 268 -29.53 6.30 13.52
CA LEU A 268 -30.30 5.84 12.35
C LEU A 268 -29.42 5.84 11.07
N ALA A 269 -28.62 6.88 10.88
CA ALA A 269 -27.71 6.96 9.74
C ALA A 269 -26.65 5.84 9.78
N GLY A 270 -26.06 5.61 10.96
CA GLY A 270 -25.10 4.53 11.16
C GLY A 270 -25.71 3.15 10.91
N ARG A 271 -26.92 2.90 11.40
CA ARG A 271 -27.65 1.65 11.18
C ARG A 271 -27.93 1.42 9.69
N ARG A 272 -28.32 2.47 8.97
CA ARG A 272 -28.55 2.36 7.52
C ARG A 272 -27.27 1.98 6.76
N ARG A 273 -26.11 2.60 7.10
CA ARG A 273 -24.82 2.25 6.49
C ARG A 273 -24.42 0.81 6.81
N LEU A 274 -24.54 0.44 8.08
CA LEU A 274 -24.23 -0.92 8.56
C LEU A 274 -25.06 -1.96 7.81
N ALA A 275 -26.37 -1.78 7.74
CA ALA A 275 -27.29 -2.69 7.04
C ALA A 275 -26.98 -2.76 5.53
N ALA A 276 -26.65 -1.63 4.91
CA ALA A 276 -26.28 -1.58 3.49
C ALA A 276 -24.99 -2.37 3.20
N THR A 277 -24.01 -2.26 4.10
CA THR A 277 -22.75 -3.02 3.97
C THR A 277 -23.00 -4.52 4.20
N ALA A 278 -23.76 -4.87 5.23
CA ALA A 278 -24.11 -6.27 5.52
C ALA A 278 -24.85 -6.92 4.36
N ALA A 279 -25.79 -6.19 3.75
CA ALA A 279 -26.57 -6.68 2.60
C ALA A 279 -25.70 -7.03 1.39
N LYS A 280 -24.62 -6.26 1.15
CA LYS A 280 -23.69 -6.56 0.06
C LYS A 280 -22.94 -7.88 0.26
N LEU A 281 -22.76 -8.30 1.52
CA LEU A 281 -21.97 -9.48 1.88
C LEU A 281 -22.80 -10.78 1.87
N THR A 282 -24.10 -10.70 1.60
CA THR A 282 -24.95 -11.90 1.57
C THR A 282 -24.64 -12.76 0.34
N SER A 283 -24.82 -14.05 0.47
CA SER A 283 -24.56 -15.02 -0.61
C SER A 283 -25.37 -14.77 -1.87
N GLN A 284 -26.54 -14.17 -1.75
CA GLN A 284 -27.40 -13.84 -2.89
C GLN A 284 -26.82 -12.74 -3.78
N ASN A 285 -26.00 -11.88 -3.21
CA ASN A 285 -25.40 -10.73 -3.91
C ASN A 285 -23.91 -10.93 -4.23
N ALA A 286 -23.34 -12.06 -3.81
CA ALA A 286 -21.90 -12.32 -4.00
C ALA A 286 -21.58 -12.53 -5.49
N PRO A 287 -20.67 -11.73 -6.07
CA PRO A 287 -20.27 -11.93 -7.46
C PRO A 287 -19.45 -13.22 -7.61
N PRO A 288 -19.55 -13.90 -8.74
CA PRO A 288 -18.71 -15.07 -8.95
C PRO A 288 -17.24 -14.68 -9.06
N LEU A 289 -16.38 -15.44 -8.39
CA LEU A 289 -14.93 -15.33 -8.55
C LEU A 289 -14.50 -16.28 -9.67
N LEU A 290 -13.64 -15.81 -10.55
CA LEU A 290 -13.09 -16.67 -11.60
C LEU A 290 -12.34 -17.84 -10.98
N ASN A 291 -12.60 -19.04 -11.49
CA ASN A 291 -11.96 -20.29 -11.06
C ASN A 291 -10.78 -20.57 -11.98
N GLY A 292 -9.59 -20.10 -11.58
CA GLY A 292 -8.37 -20.37 -12.33
C GLY A 292 -7.84 -21.78 -12.04
N LYS A 293 -7.36 -22.46 -13.07
CA LYS A 293 -6.64 -23.73 -12.90
C LYS A 293 -5.20 -23.43 -12.50
N VAL A 294 -4.76 -24.03 -11.42
CA VAL A 294 -3.41 -23.81 -10.88
C VAL A 294 -2.52 -24.99 -11.26
N SER A 295 -1.47 -24.72 -12.03
CA SER A 295 -0.40 -25.68 -12.34
C SER A 295 0.91 -25.06 -11.86
N LEU A 296 1.34 -25.42 -10.65
CA LEU A 296 2.54 -24.87 -10.05
C LEU A 296 3.77 -25.64 -10.52
N SER A 297 4.57 -25.00 -11.36
CA SER A 297 5.91 -25.46 -11.71
C SER A 297 6.94 -24.49 -11.13
N LEU A 298 7.37 -24.77 -9.90
CA LEU A 298 8.35 -23.92 -9.20
C LEU A 298 9.76 -24.02 -9.80
N SER A 299 10.00 -24.99 -10.68
CA SER A 299 11.29 -25.21 -11.33
C SER A 299 11.53 -24.27 -12.52
N GLN A 300 10.47 -23.74 -13.13
CA GLN A 300 10.64 -22.80 -14.24
C GLN A 300 11.01 -21.42 -13.74
N ARG A 301 11.99 -20.80 -14.41
CA ARG A 301 12.30 -19.40 -14.14
C ARG A 301 11.15 -18.54 -14.63
N PRO A 302 10.71 -17.53 -13.85
CA PRO A 302 9.68 -16.62 -14.33
C PRO A 302 10.15 -15.85 -15.57
N ARG A 303 9.20 -15.36 -16.36
CA ARG A 303 9.51 -14.51 -17.51
C ARG A 303 10.33 -13.30 -17.06
N THR A 304 11.32 -12.96 -17.87
CA THR A 304 12.20 -11.84 -17.56
C THR A 304 11.45 -10.51 -17.53
N ALA A 305 11.79 -9.71 -16.55
CA ALA A 305 11.34 -8.33 -16.43
C ALA A 305 12.49 -7.40 -16.83
N THR A 306 12.17 -6.23 -17.35
CA THR A 306 13.16 -5.24 -17.77
C THR A 306 13.52 -4.34 -16.58
N SER A 307 14.82 -4.23 -16.28
CA SER A 307 15.29 -3.34 -15.21
C SER A 307 15.38 -1.88 -15.70
N ASN A 308 15.22 -0.94 -14.77
CA ASN A 308 15.49 0.48 -15.01
C ASN A 308 16.99 0.83 -14.97
N MET A 309 17.85 -0.16 -14.68
CA MET A 309 19.33 -0.05 -14.75
C MET A 309 19.86 -1.22 -15.55
N THR A 310 20.91 -0.99 -16.33
CA THR A 310 21.64 -2.11 -16.93
C THR A 310 22.42 -2.86 -15.85
N LYS A 311 22.85 -4.08 -16.16
CA LYS A 311 23.67 -4.85 -15.23
C LYS A 311 24.96 -4.08 -14.90
N GLU A 312 25.60 -3.52 -15.94
CA GLU A 312 26.86 -2.78 -15.81
C GLU A 312 26.72 -1.56 -14.90
N GLU A 313 25.61 -0.82 -15.02
CA GLU A 313 25.30 0.31 -14.14
C GLU A 313 25.13 -0.13 -12.69
N PHE A 314 24.44 -1.25 -12.47
CA PHE A 314 24.23 -1.78 -11.11
C PHE A 314 25.57 -2.23 -10.51
N LEU A 315 26.41 -2.96 -11.26
CA LEU A 315 27.73 -3.40 -10.78
C LEU A 315 28.61 -2.20 -10.41
N ALA A 316 28.60 -1.15 -11.25
CA ALA A 316 29.36 0.07 -10.98
C ALA A 316 28.85 0.78 -9.70
N ALA A 317 27.55 0.77 -9.46
CA ALA A 317 26.95 1.34 -8.25
C ALA A 317 27.34 0.53 -7.00
N VAL A 318 27.43 -0.79 -7.11
CA VAL A 318 27.94 -1.66 -6.03
C VAL A 318 29.40 -1.30 -5.71
N ASP A 319 30.26 -1.20 -6.73
CA ASP A 319 31.67 -0.83 -6.54
C ASP A 319 31.79 0.55 -5.89
N LYS A 320 30.98 1.52 -6.35
CA LYS A 320 30.97 2.86 -5.76
C LYS A 320 30.52 2.83 -4.29
N THR A 321 29.53 2.00 -3.96
CA THR A 321 29.12 1.80 -2.56
C THR A 321 30.26 1.26 -1.72
N LYS A 322 31.04 0.29 -2.25
CA LYS A 322 32.19 -0.27 -1.54
C LYS A 322 33.25 0.80 -1.28
N GLU A 323 33.46 1.76 -2.21
CA GLU A 323 34.35 2.91 -1.98
C GLU A 323 33.87 3.74 -0.78
N TYR A 324 32.54 4.01 -0.68
CA TYR A 324 31.96 4.73 0.46
C TYR A 324 32.13 3.96 1.77
N ILE A 325 32.01 2.64 1.74
CA ILE A 325 32.23 1.79 2.93
C ILE A 325 33.70 1.85 3.35
N GLN A 326 34.64 1.73 2.39
CA GLN A 326 36.07 1.78 2.67
C GLN A 326 36.53 3.15 3.18
N SER A 327 35.90 4.23 2.73
CA SER A 327 36.19 5.59 3.22
C SER A 327 35.56 5.88 4.59
N GLY A 328 34.72 4.98 5.10
CA GLY A 328 34.11 5.13 6.42
C GLY A 328 32.83 5.95 6.43
N ASP A 329 32.22 6.20 5.27
CA ASP A 329 30.93 6.91 5.18
C ASP A 329 29.76 6.08 5.74
N VAL A 330 29.71 4.79 5.39
CA VAL A 330 28.68 3.84 5.83
C VAL A 330 29.31 2.48 6.12
N PHE A 331 28.64 1.68 6.94
CA PHE A 331 28.99 0.28 7.21
C PHE A 331 28.27 -0.66 6.25
N GLN A 332 27.02 -0.31 5.95
CA GLN A 332 26.13 -1.09 5.08
C GLN A 332 25.19 -0.12 4.36
N LEU A 333 24.80 -0.50 3.15
CA LEU A 333 23.82 0.25 2.35
C LEU A 333 22.99 -0.73 1.52
N VAL A 334 21.69 -0.47 1.41
CA VAL A 334 20.80 -1.27 0.58
C VAL A 334 20.58 -0.55 -0.75
N LEU A 335 21.14 -1.11 -1.82
CA LEU A 335 20.98 -0.61 -3.19
C LEU A 335 19.89 -1.41 -3.89
N SER A 336 18.95 -0.73 -4.55
CA SER A 336 17.86 -1.40 -5.23
C SER A 336 17.80 -1.05 -6.71
N GLN A 337 17.13 -1.91 -7.48
CA GLN A 337 16.74 -1.64 -8.87
C GLN A 337 15.28 -2.03 -9.07
N ARG A 338 14.63 -1.39 -10.02
CA ARG A 338 13.22 -1.61 -10.32
C ARG A 338 13.08 -2.32 -11.66
N PHE A 339 12.27 -3.37 -11.63
CA PHE A 339 11.96 -4.19 -12.82
C PHE A 339 10.53 -3.88 -13.26
N GLU A 340 10.30 -3.86 -14.54
CA GLU A 340 8.99 -3.67 -15.17
C GLU A 340 8.57 -4.93 -15.91
N ARG A 341 7.31 -5.31 -15.76
CA ARG A 341 6.71 -6.40 -16.51
C ARG A 341 5.30 -6.02 -16.94
N ARG A 342 4.96 -6.31 -18.18
CA ARG A 342 3.61 -6.10 -18.74
C ARG A 342 2.83 -7.41 -18.74
N THR A 343 1.51 -7.33 -18.45
CA THR A 343 0.66 -8.50 -18.33
C THR A 343 -0.81 -8.12 -18.56
N PHE A 344 -1.59 -9.08 -19.09
CA PHE A 344 -3.04 -8.97 -19.18
C PHE A 344 -3.76 -9.57 -17.96
N ALA A 345 -3.03 -10.11 -17.01
CA ALA A 345 -3.61 -10.59 -15.75
C ALA A 345 -4.08 -9.40 -14.90
N ASP A 346 -5.31 -9.46 -14.41
CA ASP A 346 -5.87 -8.40 -13.57
C ASP A 346 -5.09 -8.30 -12.24
N PRO A 347 -4.83 -7.10 -11.71
CA PRO A 347 -4.12 -6.96 -10.43
C PRO A 347 -4.70 -7.78 -9.28
N PHE A 348 -6.02 -7.95 -9.22
CA PHE A 348 -6.65 -8.77 -8.18
C PHE A 348 -6.38 -10.27 -8.38
N GLU A 349 -6.31 -10.72 -9.64
CA GLU A 349 -5.90 -12.08 -9.98
C GLU A 349 -4.43 -12.32 -9.60
N ILE A 350 -3.57 -11.32 -9.81
CA ILE A 350 -2.15 -11.37 -9.38
C ILE A 350 -2.09 -11.50 -7.85
N TYR A 351 -2.90 -10.75 -7.11
CA TYR A 351 -2.98 -10.86 -5.65
C TYR A 351 -3.40 -12.28 -5.23
N ARG A 352 -4.44 -12.82 -5.86
CA ARG A 352 -4.92 -14.19 -5.57
C ARG A 352 -3.83 -15.24 -5.83
N SER A 353 -3.05 -15.04 -6.89
CA SER A 353 -1.92 -15.92 -7.23
C SER A 353 -0.77 -15.76 -6.23
N LEU A 354 -0.50 -14.53 -5.79
CA LEU A 354 0.56 -14.24 -4.82
C LEU A 354 0.29 -14.95 -3.47
N ARG A 355 -0.98 -15.05 -3.07
CA ARG A 355 -1.38 -15.78 -1.85
C ARG A 355 -0.99 -17.27 -1.90
N VAL A 356 -0.92 -17.82 -3.12
CA VAL A 356 -0.54 -19.24 -3.34
C VAL A 356 0.97 -19.39 -3.40
N VAL A 357 1.62 -18.50 -4.16
CA VAL A 357 3.07 -18.59 -4.47
C VAL A 357 3.93 -18.17 -3.28
N ASN A 358 3.54 -17.09 -2.59
CA ASN A 358 4.41 -16.48 -1.57
C ASN A 358 3.60 -15.90 -0.40
N PRO A 359 2.92 -16.76 0.39
CA PRO A 359 2.18 -16.26 1.56
C PRO A 359 3.13 -15.67 2.61
N SER A 360 2.71 -14.59 3.26
CA SER A 360 3.53 -13.86 4.23
C SER A 360 2.66 -13.25 5.35
N PRO A 361 3.27 -12.79 6.44
CA PRO A 361 2.51 -12.15 7.53
C PRO A 361 1.68 -10.93 7.11
N TYR A 362 2.09 -10.23 6.06
CA TYR A 362 1.37 -9.05 5.58
C TYR A 362 1.06 -9.22 4.09
N MET A 363 -0.08 -9.83 3.82
CA MET A 363 -0.62 -9.92 2.46
C MET A 363 -1.54 -8.73 2.23
N ALA A 364 -1.33 -7.98 1.15
CA ALA A 364 -2.11 -6.78 0.89
C ALA A 364 -2.49 -6.63 -0.57
N TYR A 365 -3.74 -6.29 -0.80
CA TYR A 365 -4.23 -5.67 -2.02
C TYR A 365 -4.76 -4.30 -1.61
N LEU A 366 -4.08 -3.24 -2.04
CA LEU A 366 -4.43 -1.87 -1.69
C LEU A 366 -4.62 -1.07 -2.98
N GLN A 367 -5.84 -0.69 -3.26
CA GLN A 367 -6.17 0.17 -4.39
C GLN A 367 -6.10 1.61 -3.90
N ALA A 368 -5.01 2.29 -4.22
CA ALA A 368 -4.78 3.69 -3.87
C ALA A 368 -5.03 4.57 -5.09
N ARG A 369 -5.12 5.87 -4.88
CA ARG A 369 -5.26 6.79 -6.00
C ARG A 369 -3.95 6.85 -6.80
N GLY A 370 -4.02 6.44 -8.05
CA GLY A 370 -2.89 6.44 -8.99
C GLY A 370 -2.12 5.13 -9.07
N CYS A 371 -2.33 4.20 -8.13
CA CYS A 371 -1.69 2.88 -8.23
C CYS A 371 -2.41 1.83 -7.39
N ILE A 372 -2.15 0.59 -7.75
CA ILE A 372 -2.54 -0.57 -6.95
C ILE A 372 -1.27 -1.18 -6.36
N ILE A 373 -1.29 -1.47 -5.06
CA ILE A 373 -0.20 -2.14 -4.36
C ILE A 373 -0.64 -3.59 -4.11
N VAL A 374 0.17 -4.54 -4.59
CA VAL A 374 -0.01 -5.98 -4.36
C VAL A 374 1.22 -6.45 -3.60
N ALA A 375 1.04 -6.82 -2.33
CA ALA A 375 2.18 -7.05 -1.45
C ALA A 375 2.11 -8.38 -0.70
N SER A 376 3.29 -8.93 -0.46
CA SER A 376 3.54 -10.10 0.38
C SER A 376 4.73 -9.78 1.28
N SER A 377 4.53 -8.84 2.21
CA SER A 377 5.63 -8.35 3.05
C SER A 377 5.89 -9.27 4.23
N PRO A 378 7.15 -9.60 4.51
CA PRO A 378 7.50 -10.40 5.67
C PRO A 378 7.71 -9.57 6.94
N GLU A 379 7.82 -8.24 6.84
CA GLU A 379 8.44 -7.42 7.87
C GLU A 379 7.53 -6.28 8.35
N ILE A 380 7.54 -6.04 9.66
CA ILE A 380 6.90 -4.89 10.30
C ILE A 380 7.78 -3.66 10.09
N LEU A 381 7.23 -2.58 9.55
CA LEU A 381 7.90 -1.27 9.61
C LEU A 381 7.69 -0.65 11.00
N CYS A 382 6.44 -0.58 11.44
CA CYS A 382 6.08 0.02 12.73
C CYS A 382 4.76 -0.56 13.21
N ARG A 383 4.75 -1.07 14.44
CA ARG A 383 3.51 -1.49 15.09
C ARG A 383 3.42 -0.81 16.46
N VAL A 384 2.26 -0.23 16.75
CA VAL A 384 1.95 0.33 18.07
C VAL A 384 0.57 -0.17 18.46
N ASP A 385 0.47 -0.82 19.63
CA ASP A 385 -0.83 -1.26 20.11
C ASP A 385 -1.58 -0.12 20.83
N GLU A 386 -2.82 -0.39 21.22
CA GLU A 386 -3.67 0.61 21.86
C GLU A 386 -3.18 1.02 23.27
N GLN A 387 -2.25 0.26 23.85
CA GLN A 387 -1.62 0.58 25.12
C GLN A 387 -0.32 1.36 24.94
N GLY A 388 0.05 1.66 23.69
CA GLY A 388 1.26 2.41 23.37
C GLY A 388 2.54 1.58 23.35
N LYS A 389 2.44 0.25 23.28
CA LYS A 389 3.62 -0.61 23.12
C LYS A 389 4.07 -0.56 21.66
N VAL A 390 5.27 -0.03 21.44
CA VAL A 390 5.91 0.04 20.12
C VAL A 390 6.64 -1.28 19.87
N THR A 391 6.50 -1.83 18.68
CA THR A 391 7.20 -3.06 18.27
C THR A 391 7.90 -2.83 16.94
N ASN A 392 9.17 -3.18 16.88
CA ASN A 392 9.97 -3.30 15.67
C ASN A 392 10.48 -4.73 15.59
N ARG A 393 10.51 -5.31 14.38
CA ARG A 393 10.85 -6.72 14.21
C ARG A 393 11.71 -6.91 12.98
N PRO A 394 13.02 -6.67 13.09
CA PRO A 394 13.93 -6.85 11.97
C PRO A 394 14.06 -8.33 11.59
N LEU A 395 14.14 -8.56 10.30
CA LEU A 395 14.41 -9.87 9.70
C LEU A 395 15.71 -9.79 8.90
N ALA A 396 16.56 -10.80 9.03
CA ALA A 396 17.77 -10.95 8.21
C ALA A 396 18.10 -12.41 8.03
N GLY A 397 19.02 -12.68 7.15
CA GLY A 397 19.42 -14.04 6.85
C GLY A 397 18.30 -14.85 6.19
N THR A 398 18.63 -15.65 5.22
CA THR A 398 17.64 -16.48 4.53
C THR A 398 18.24 -17.83 4.19
N ARG A 399 17.48 -18.88 4.49
CA ARG A 399 17.74 -20.24 3.96
C ARG A 399 16.43 -20.78 3.41
N ARG A 400 16.53 -21.64 2.39
CA ARG A 400 15.37 -22.37 1.87
C ARG A 400 14.92 -23.40 2.90
N ARG A 401 13.67 -23.79 2.83
CA ARG A 401 13.13 -24.87 3.68
C ARG A 401 13.74 -26.20 3.26
N GLY A 402 14.04 -27.03 4.23
CA GLY A 402 14.49 -28.40 4.01
C GLY A 402 13.37 -29.29 3.48
N ALA A 403 13.73 -30.32 2.72
CA ALA A 403 12.76 -31.28 2.19
C ALA A 403 12.20 -32.21 3.28
N THR A 404 12.93 -32.37 4.39
CA THR A 404 12.50 -33.16 5.56
C THR A 404 12.71 -32.31 6.83
N PRO A 405 12.07 -32.68 7.94
CA PRO A 405 12.30 -31.96 9.21
C PRO A 405 13.77 -31.92 9.63
N GLU A 406 14.52 -33.00 9.39
CA GLU A 406 15.95 -33.09 9.73
C GLU A 406 16.78 -32.15 8.87
N ALA A 407 16.49 -32.10 7.57
CA ALA A 407 17.15 -31.16 6.64
C ALA A 407 16.82 -29.70 7.02
N ASP A 408 15.59 -29.43 7.45
CA ASP A 408 15.14 -28.11 7.89
C ASP A 408 15.90 -27.67 9.14
N GLU A 409 16.07 -28.59 10.12
CA GLU A 409 16.84 -28.33 11.33
C GLU A 409 18.33 -28.11 11.03
N GLN A 410 18.88 -28.85 10.06
CA GLN A 410 20.27 -28.64 9.65
C GLN A 410 20.47 -27.26 9.03
N LEU A 411 19.57 -26.84 8.15
CA LEU A 411 19.62 -25.50 7.54
C LEU A 411 19.47 -24.38 8.57
N GLU A 412 18.66 -24.59 9.60
CA GLU A 412 18.57 -23.67 10.75
C GLU A 412 19.89 -23.53 11.46
N LYS A 413 20.57 -24.65 11.77
CA LYS A 413 21.87 -24.64 12.42
C LYS A 413 22.92 -23.94 11.58
N GLU A 414 22.91 -24.17 10.26
CA GLU A 414 23.79 -23.51 9.32
C GLU A 414 23.55 -21.99 9.28
N LEU A 415 22.28 -21.56 9.29
CA LEU A 415 21.94 -20.15 9.30
C LEU A 415 22.41 -19.46 10.58
N LEU A 416 22.19 -20.08 11.73
CA LEU A 416 22.59 -19.52 13.02
C LEU A 416 24.12 -19.59 13.25
N ALA A 417 24.82 -20.44 12.51
CA ALA A 417 26.29 -20.53 12.55
C ALA A 417 26.96 -19.57 11.54
N ASP A 418 26.19 -18.94 10.67
CA ASP A 418 26.72 -18.01 9.66
C ASP A 418 27.05 -16.67 10.32
N GLU A 419 28.33 -16.42 10.55
CA GLU A 419 28.82 -15.21 11.25
C GLU A 419 28.40 -13.91 10.54
N LYS A 420 28.38 -13.91 9.20
CA LYS A 420 28.00 -12.74 8.40
C LYS A 420 26.51 -12.41 8.59
N GLU A 421 25.64 -13.42 8.42
CA GLU A 421 24.19 -13.26 8.59
C GLU A 421 23.84 -12.81 10.01
N CYS A 422 24.49 -13.40 11.01
CA CYS A 422 24.28 -13.05 12.42
C CYS A 422 24.77 -11.63 12.73
N ALA A 423 25.94 -11.23 12.21
CA ALA A 423 26.48 -9.88 12.41
C ALA A 423 25.57 -8.81 11.78
N GLU A 424 25.09 -9.07 10.55
CA GLU A 424 24.12 -8.19 9.89
C GLU A 424 22.83 -8.08 10.72
N HIS A 425 22.34 -9.21 11.22
CA HIS A 425 21.11 -9.23 12.03
C HIS A 425 21.29 -8.42 13.32
N VAL A 426 22.41 -8.56 14.03
CA VAL A 426 22.71 -7.78 15.25
C VAL A 426 22.71 -6.29 14.95
N MET A 427 23.30 -5.88 13.81
CA MET A 427 23.29 -4.46 13.39
C MET A 427 21.86 -3.97 13.17
N LEU A 428 21.00 -4.76 12.52
CA LEU A 428 19.60 -4.39 12.31
C LEU A 428 18.82 -4.32 13.63
N VAL A 429 19.10 -5.19 14.59
CA VAL A 429 18.51 -5.14 15.92
C VAL A 429 18.92 -3.83 16.64
N ASP A 430 20.18 -3.43 16.53
CA ASP A 430 20.65 -2.17 17.12
C ASP A 430 20.00 -0.95 16.45
N LEU A 431 19.81 -0.96 15.14
CA LEU A 431 19.06 0.08 14.45
C LEU A 431 17.60 0.13 14.96
N GLY A 432 16.96 -1.03 15.10
CA GLY A 432 15.61 -1.13 15.65
C GLY A 432 15.52 -0.63 17.08
N ARG A 433 16.51 -0.97 17.92
CA ARG A 433 16.60 -0.46 19.31
C ARG A 433 16.72 1.06 19.32
N ASN A 434 17.53 1.63 18.44
CA ASN A 434 17.69 3.07 18.31
C ASN A 434 16.37 3.74 17.89
N ASP A 435 15.69 3.19 16.88
CA ASP A 435 14.43 3.76 16.37
C ASP A 435 13.32 3.70 17.42
N VAL A 436 13.14 2.56 18.08
CA VAL A 436 12.17 2.38 19.17
C VAL A 436 12.55 3.32 20.34
N GLY A 437 13.84 3.43 20.65
CA GLY A 437 14.34 4.25 21.76
C GLY A 437 14.04 5.73 21.63
N LYS A 438 14.00 6.27 20.40
CA LYS A 438 13.69 7.68 20.15
C LYS A 438 12.33 8.07 20.75
N VAL A 439 11.36 7.16 20.69
CA VAL A 439 9.96 7.43 21.08
C VAL A 439 9.54 6.75 22.37
N SER A 440 10.41 5.92 22.96
CA SER A 440 10.06 5.13 24.14
C SER A 440 10.54 5.78 25.44
N GLN A 441 9.80 5.52 26.51
CA GLN A 441 10.18 5.88 27.87
C GLN A 441 11.52 5.22 28.22
N ALA A 442 12.37 5.95 28.95
CA ALA A 442 13.68 5.46 29.38
C ALA A 442 13.51 4.15 30.18
N GLY A 443 14.33 3.16 29.87
CA GLY A 443 14.33 1.87 30.56
C GLY A 443 13.26 0.88 30.11
N THR A 444 12.43 1.25 29.12
CA THR A 444 11.38 0.34 28.61
C THR A 444 11.78 -0.41 27.35
N VAL A 445 12.86 0.01 26.67
CA VAL A 445 13.30 -0.65 25.44
C VAL A 445 13.89 -2.02 25.79
N ARG A 446 13.35 -3.06 25.18
CA ARG A 446 13.77 -4.45 25.43
C ARG A 446 13.86 -5.22 24.12
N VAL A 447 14.81 -6.14 24.04
CA VAL A 447 14.84 -7.19 23.02
C VAL A 447 14.14 -8.39 23.66
N GLU A 448 12.89 -8.60 23.32
CA GLU A 448 12.06 -9.67 23.91
C GLU A 448 12.45 -11.03 23.35
N LYS A 449 12.83 -11.05 22.08
CA LYS A 449 13.26 -12.25 21.36
C LYS A 449 14.49 -11.87 20.55
N LEU A 450 15.51 -12.69 20.60
CA LEU A 450 16.77 -12.46 19.89
C LEU A 450 17.11 -13.70 19.05
N MET A 451 17.25 -13.48 17.74
CA MET A 451 17.73 -14.50 16.79
C MET A 451 16.88 -15.79 16.79
N GLU A 452 15.54 -15.63 16.85
CA GLU A 452 14.64 -16.78 16.64
C GLU A 452 14.52 -17.09 15.15
N ILE A 453 14.39 -18.36 14.82
CA ILE A 453 14.14 -18.77 13.43
C ILE A 453 12.63 -18.78 13.16
N GLU A 454 12.25 -17.97 12.18
CA GLU A 454 10.88 -17.97 11.64
C GLU A 454 10.83 -18.75 10.34
N ARG A 455 9.92 -19.70 10.31
CA ARG A 455 9.74 -20.57 9.15
C ARG A 455 8.51 -20.14 8.35
N TYR A 456 8.71 -19.88 7.08
CA TYR A 456 7.65 -19.61 6.11
C TYR A 456 7.52 -20.81 5.16
N SER A 457 6.65 -20.72 4.18
CA SER A 457 6.35 -21.84 3.26
C SER A 457 7.59 -22.31 2.50
N HIS A 458 8.47 -21.40 2.07
CA HIS A 458 9.60 -21.72 1.19
C HIS A 458 10.96 -21.29 1.76
N VAL A 459 10.97 -20.48 2.79
CA VAL A 459 12.20 -19.93 3.39
C VAL A 459 12.10 -19.88 4.91
N MET A 460 13.24 -19.77 5.56
CA MET A 460 13.36 -19.41 6.98
C MET A 460 14.25 -18.19 7.11
N HIS A 461 14.00 -17.38 8.14
CA HIS A 461 14.75 -16.16 8.43
C HIS A 461 15.11 -16.09 9.91
N ILE A 462 16.19 -15.36 10.22
CA ILE A 462 16.49 -14.94 11.60
C ILE A 462 15.60 -13.74 11.91
N SER A 463 14.89 -13.76 13.02
CA SER A 463 14.07 -12.65 13.48
C SER A 463 14.38 -12.29 14.92
N SER A 464 14.21 -11.00 15.25
CA SER A 464 14.29 -10.52 16.64
C SER A 464 13.13 -9.55 16.87
N THR A 465 12.70 -9.41 18.13
CA THR A 465 11.61 -8.51 18.49
C THR A 465 12.11 -7.48 19.48
N VAL A 466 12.06 -6.22 19.08
CA VAL A 466 12.41 -5.07 19.92
C VAL A 466 11.12 -4.35 20.29
N THR A 467 10.93 -4.07 21.57
CA THR A 467 9.74 -3.36 22.05
C THR A 467 10.12 -2.19 22.94
N GLY A 468 9.17 -1.26 23.11
CA GLY A 468 9.29 -0.15 24.03
C GLY A 468 7.91 0.44 24.32
N GLN A 469 7.80 1.25 25.37
CA GLN A 469 6.56 1.93 25.75
C GLN A 469 6.64 3.38 25.32
N LEU A 470 5.68 3.87 24.51
CA LEU A 470 5.63 5.27 24.07
C LEU A 470 5.75 6.24 25.24
N LYS A 471 6.49 7.32 25.03
CA LYS A 471 6.54 8.46 25.97
C LYS A 471 5.16 9.10 26.07
N PRO A 472 4.77 9.62 27.23
CA PRO A 472 3.55 10.41 27.33
C PRO A 472 3.54 11.57 26.32
N GLY A 473 2.42 11.74 25.65
CA GLY A 473 2.26 12.80 24.65
C GLY A 473 2.68 12.43 23.23
N LEU A 474 3.36 11.29 23.05
CA LEU A 474 3.68 10.77 21.72
C LEU A 474 2.60 9.79 21.25
N THR A 475 2.47 9.68 19.93
CA THR A 475 1.46 8.86 19.26
C THR A 475 2.12 7.81 18.38
N SER A 476 1.33 6.94 17.80
CA SER A 476 1.79 5.96 16.79
C SER A 476 2.41 6.65 15.56
N TRP A 477 1.98 7.87 15.24
CA TRP A 477 2.57 8.66 14.14
C TRP A 477 4.03 9.05 14.43
N ASP A 478 4.35 9.38 15.70
CA ASP A 478 5.73 9.66 16.11
C ASP A 478 6.59 8.40 15.99
N ALA A 479 6.02 7.25 16.33
CA ALA A 479 6.71 5.97 16.19
C ALA A 479 7.00 5.66 14.71
N LEU A 480 6.04 5.95 13.81
CA LEU A 480 6.24 5.78 12.36
C LEU A 480 7.36 6.69 11.85
N ARG A 481 7.38 7.97 12.26
CA ARG A 481 8.46 8.91 11.89
C ARG A 481 9.83 8.38 12.33
N ALA A 482 9.92 7.83 13.54
CA ALA A 482 11.18 7.31 14.08
C ALA A 482 11.63 6.05 13.32
N ALA A 483 10.69 5.24 12.85
CA ALA A 483 10.97 4.00 12.11
C ALA A 483 11.38 4.24 10.64
N LEU A 484 10.98 5.37 10.05
CA LEU A 484 11.23 5.66 8.62
C LEU A 484 12.66 6.15 8.37
N PRO A 485 13.35 5.56 7.38
CA PRO A 485 13.06 4.27 6.77
C PRO A 485 13.61 3.14 7.65
N ALA A 486 13.16 1.91 7.40
CA ALA A 486 13.73 0.75 8.09
C ALA A 486 15.21 0.57 7.70
N GLY A 487 16.02 0.04 8.62
CA GLY A 487 17.43 -0.26 8.36
C GLY A 487 17.60 -1.28 7.24
N THR A 488 16.69 -2.22 7.15
CA THR A 488 16.67 -3.31 6.15
C THR A 488 16.46 -2.82 4.71
N VAL A 489 16.12 -1.53 4.49
CA VAL A 489 15.98 -0.93 3.16
C VAL A 489 16.85 0.32 2.98
N SER A 490 17.62 0.69 3.97
CA SER A 490 18.48 1.89 3.90
C SER A 490 19.93 1.56 4.18
N GLY A 491 20.34 1.57 5.43
CA GLY A 491 21.71 1.26 5.81
C GLY A 491 22.12 1.95 7.11
N ALA A 492 23.41 1.87 7.40
CA ALA A 492 23.97 2.40 8.64
C ALA A 492 25.29 3.13 8.37
N PRO A 493 25.46 4.41 8.82
CA PRO A 493 24.46 5.27 9.47
C PRO A 493 23.33 5.70 8.51
N LYS A 494 22.12 5.73 9.03
CA LYS A 494 20.87 5.84 8.25
C LYS A 494 20.84 7.02 7.26
N VAL A 495 21.11 8.24 7.72
CA VAL A 495 21.01 9.44 6.88
C VAL A 495 22.06 9.42 5.75
N ARG A 496 23.30 9.06 6.09
CA ARG A 496 24.37 9.01 5.08
C ARG A 496 24.06 7.92 4.02
N ALA A 497 23.56 6.78 4.45
CA ALA A 497 23.14 5.72 3.54
C ALA A 497 22.07 6.23 2.55
N MET A 498 21.07 6.96 3.04
CA MET A 498 20.03 7.52 2.18
C MET A 498 20.57 8.55 1.17
N GLN A 499 21.55 9.38 1.56
CA GLN A 499 22.19 10.33 0.64
C GLN A 499 22.91 9.59 -0.49
N ILE A 500 23.60 8.51 -0.17
CA ILE A 500 24.29 7.69 -1.17
C ILE A 500 23.27 6.95 -2.07
N ILE A 501 22.17 6.47 -1.51
CA ILE A 501 21.07 5.88 -2.28
C ILE A 501 20.53 6.89 -3.30
N ASP A 502 20.32 8.15 -2.90
CA ASP A 502 19.85 9.20 -3.80
C ASP A 502 20.84 9.46 -4.94
N GLU A 503 22.14 9.34 -4.66
CA GLU A 503 23.20 9.52 -5.68
C GLU A 503 23.22 8.36 -6.69
N LEU A 504 22.99 7.12 -6.24
CA LEU A 504 23.26 5.92 -7.04
C LEU A 504 22.03 5.34 -7.73
N GLU A 505 20.83 5.50 -7.16
CA GLU A 505 19.61 4.98 -7.77
C GLU A 505 19.06 5.97 -8.82
N VAL A 506 18.58 5.44 -9.95
CA VAL A 506 18.23 6.25 -11.12
C VAL A 506 16.85 6.87 -11.05
N ALA A 507 15.99 6.39 -10.15
CA ALA A 507 14.62 6.87 -10.01
C ALA A 507 14.15 6.73 -8.56
N ARG A 508 13.16 7.56 -8.18
CA ARG A 508 12.54 7.48 -6.85
C ARG A 508 11.95 6.10 -6.59
N ARG A 509 12.09 5.65 -5.36
CA ARG A 509 11.58 4.35 -4.92
C ARG A 509 10.04 4.29 -4.85
N GLY A 510 9.39 5.43 -4.55
CA GLY A 510 7.93 5.47 -4.37
C GLY A 510 7.51 4.62 -3.18
N PRO A 511 6.48 3.74 -3.32
CA PRO A 511 6.06 2.89 -2.21
C PRO A 511 7.13 1.93 -1.68
N TYR A 512 8.02 1.42 -2.53
CA TYR A 512 9.07 0.46 -2.13
C TYR A 512 9.97 1.06 -1.05
N GLY A 513 10.15 0.34 0.04
CA GLY A 513 10.98 0.78 1.18
C GLY A 513 10.27 1.77 2.12
N GLY A 514 9.04 2.16 1.81
CA GLY A 514 8.15 2.85 2.72
C GLY A 514 7.28 1.88 3.50
N GLY A 515 6.11 2.32 3.95
CA GLY A 515 5.16 1.50 4.69
C GLY A 515 3.76 1.51 4.11
N PHE A 516 3.04 0.40 4.29
CA PHE A 516 1.61 0.35 4.02
C PHE A 516 0.90 -0.31 5.20
N GLY A 517 -0.30 0.10 5.48
CA GLY A 517 -1.01 -0.49 6.63
C GLY A 517 -2.19 0.30 7.14
N LEU A 518 -2.39 0.18 8.44
CA LEU A 518 -3.60 0.55 9.16
C LEU A 518 -3.25 1.46 10.36
N VAL A 519 -4.01 2.55 10.54
CA VAL A 519 -3.96 3.37 11.75
C VAL A 519 -5.37 3.47 12.31
N SER A 520 -5.61 2.85 13.46
CA SER A 520 -6.94 2.74 14.06
C SER A 520 -7.43 4.07 14.63
N PHE A 521 -8.74 4.28 14.63
CA PHE A 521 -9.37 5.36 15.39
C PHE A 521 -8.93 5.36 16.86
N THR A 522 -8.67 4.19 17.42
CA THR A 522 -8.25 4.03 18.83
C THR A 522 -6.76 4.30 19.08
N GLY A 523 -6.02 4.71 18.05
CA GLY A 523 -4.61 5.11 18.17
C GLY A 523 -3.60 4.01 17.87
N GLY A 524 -4.03 2.77 17.75
CA GLY A 524 -3.15 1.67 17.35
C GLY A 524 -2.71 1.80 15.88
N MET A 525 -1.53 1.27 15.56
CA MET A 525 -0.98 1.31 14.20
C MET A 525 -0.34 -0.03 13.87
N ASP A 526 -0.53 -0.50 12.64
CA ASP A 526 0.17 -1.68 12.12
C ASP A 526 0.57 -1.40 10.67
N MET A 527 1.83 -1.03 10.47
CA MET A 527 2.41 -0.69 9.16
C MET A 527 3.45 -1.75 8.80
N ALA A 528 3.23 -2.42 7.70
CA ALA A 528 4.19 -3.33 7.09
C ALA A 528 5.21 -2.54 6.27
N LEU A 529 6.45 -3.02 6.26
CA LEU A 529 7.48 -2.49 5.36
C LEU A 529 7.15 -2.91 3.91
N ALA A 530 7.18 -1.96 2.98
CA ALA A 530 6.86 -2.25 1.58
C ALA A 530 8.04 -2.94 0.88
N LEU A 531 8.20 -4.21 1.22
CA LEU A 531 9.11 -5.18 0.60
C LEU A 531 8.28 -6.26 -0.09
N ARG A 532 8.85 -6.91 -1.08
CA ARG A 532 8.15 -7.95 -1.86
C ARG A 532 6.77 -7.42 -2.29
N THR A 533 6.80 -6.25 -2.88
CA THR A 533 5.63 -5.43 -3.21
C THR A 533 5.66 -5.10 -4.70
N MET A 534 4.54 -5.34 -5.35
CA MET A 534 4.30 -4.90 -6.73
C MET A 534 3.54 -3.57 -6.69
N VAL A 535 3.96 -2.63 -7.52
CA VAL A 535 3.28 -1.34 -7.69
C VAL A 535 2.77 -1.28 -9.13
N ILE A 536 1.48 -1.12 -9.29
CA ILE A 536 0.81 -1.17 -10.60
C ILE A 536 0.14 0.20 -10.82
N PRO A 537 0.76 1.10 -11.62
CA PRO A 537 0.14 2.39 -11.93
C PRO A 537 -1.21 2.21 -12.64
N THR A 538 -2.21 2.99 -12.24
CA THR A 538 -3.55 2.91 -12.84
C THR A 538 -3.77 3.92 -13.95
N ALA A 539 -2.95 4.96 -14.04
CA ALA A 539 -3.08 6.04 -15.02
C ALA A 539 -2.20 5.86 -16.27
N ALA A 540 -1.72 4.65 -16.54
CA ALA A 540 -0.92 4.38 -17.74
C ALA A 540 -1.80 4.52 -19.00
N ASN A 541 -1.37 5.36 -19.94
CA ASN A 541 -2.14 5.69 -21.15
C ASN A 541 -1.75 4.86 -22.38
N ASP A 542 -0.65 4.12 -22.30
CA ASP A 542 -0.09 3.33 -23.39
C ASP A 542 -0.47 1.84 -23.33
N THR A 543 -1.55 1.53 -22.62
CA THR A 543 -1.97 0.15 -22.41
C THR A 543 -2.68 -0.45 -23.64
N LEU A 544 -2.44 -1.72 -23.89
CA LEU A 544 -3.13 -2.50 -24.90
C LEU A 544 -4.38 -3.16 -24.29
N TYR A 545 -5.28 -3.59 -25.15
CA TYR A 545 -6.46 -4.36 -24.76
C TYR A 545 -6.51 -5.65 -25.55
N ASN A 546 -6.74 -6.75 -24.87
CA ASN A 546 -6.98 -8.06 -25.48
C ASN A 546 -8.49 -8.26 -25.59
N TYR A 547 -8.97 -8.41 -26.80
CA TYR A 547 -10.40 -8.59 -27.11
C TYR A 547 -10.75 -10.04 -27.45
N ALA A 548 -9.86 -10.99 -27.19
CA ALA A 548 -10.16 -12.40 -27.34
C ALA A 548 -11.12 -12.85 -26.23
N GLY A 549 -12.30 -13.34 -26.62
CA GLY A 549 -13.34 -13.72 -25.66
C GLY A 549 -14.36 -12.60 -25.41
N ASP A 550 -15.30 -12.86 -24.52
CA ASP A 550 -16.45 -11.97 -24.22
C ASP A 550 -16.07 -10.77 -23.35
N LYS A 551 -14.93 -10.80 -22.68
CA LYS A 551 -14.47 -9.75 -21.78
C LYS A 551 -13.12 -9.20 -22.23
N PRO A 552 -13.05 -7.89 -22.56
CA PRO A 552 -11.76 -7.29 -22.90
C PRO A 552 -10.87 -7.21 -21.64
N ARG A 553 -9.61 -7.59 -21.80
CA ARG A 553 -8.60 -7.47 -20.74
C ARG A 553 -7.66 -6.33 -21.07
N ARG A 554 -7.42 -5.47 -20.07
CA ARG A 554 -6.45 -4.39 -20.13
C ARG A 554 -5.04 -4.94 -19.86
N GLU A 555 -4.05 -4.46 -20.60
CA GLU A 555 -2.65 -4.69 -20.26
C GLU A 555 -2.25 -3.80 -19.09
N TRP A 556 -1.58 -4.39 -18.10
CA TRP A 556 -1.10 -3.70 -16.91
C TRP A 556 0.43 -3.66 -16.90
N THR A 557 0.98 -2.54 -16.46
CA THR A 557 2.42 -2.42 -16.16
C THR A 557 2.62 -2.72 -14.68
N VAL A 558 3.44 -3.72 -14.37
CA VAL A 558 3.72 -4.13 -12.98
C VAL A 558 5.18 -3.79 -12.66
N HIS A 559 5.40 -2.96 -11.67
CA HIS A 559 6.74 -2.63 -11.18
C HIS A 559 7.08 -3.52 -9.99
N LEU A 560 8.23 -4.20 -10.09
CA LEU A 560 8.80 -5.07 -9.07
C LEU A 560 10.11 -4.42 -8.63
N GLN A 561 10.31 -4.16 -7.35
CA GLN A 561 11.56 -3.56 -6.88
C GLN A 561 12.22 -4.45 -5.84
N ALA A 562 13.53 -4.58 -5.92
CA ALA A 562 14.32 -5.42 -5.03
C ALA A 562 15.69 -4.80 -4.79
N GLY A 563 16.17 -4.94 -3.57
CA GLY A 563 17.48 -4.44 -3.16
C GLY A 563 18.35 -5.51 -2.52
N ALA A 564 19.64 -5.26 -2.55
CA ALA A 564 20.67 -6.08 -1.89
C ALA A 564 21.39 -5.23 -0.85
N GLY A 565 21.71 -5.83 0.28
CA GLY A 565 22.46 -5.20 1.37
C GLY A 565 23.95 -5.31 1.13
N LEU A 566 24.60 -4.18 0.84
CA LEU A 566 25.99 -4.13 0.44
C LEU A 566 26.89 -3.86 1.65
N VAL A 567 27.94 -4.67 1.77
CA VAL A 567 28.99 -4.55 2.79
C VAL A 567 30.37 -4.59 2.10
N ALA A 568 31.45 -4.41 2.85
CA ALA A 568 32.80 -4.28 2.31
C ALA A 568 33.23 -5.47 1.43
N ASP A 569 32.80 -6.67 1.79
CA ASP A 569 33.16 -7.90 1.06
C ASP A 569 32.13 -8.33 0.02
N SER A 570 31.09 -7.53 -0.23
CA SER A 570 30.07 -7.82 -1.25
C SER A 570 30.69 -7.99 -2.63
N VAL A 571 30.21 -8.99 -3.36
CA VAL A 571 30.63 -9.30 -4.75
C VAL A 571 29.55 -8.75 -5.69
N PRO A 572 29.89 -7.80 -6.57
CA PRO A 572 28.86 -7.10 -7.37
C PRO A 572 27.91 -8.02 -8.13
N GLU A 573 28.44 -9.07 -8.79
CA GLU A 573 27.63 -10.05 -9.52
C GLU A 573 26.61 -10.77 -8.62
N SER A 574 27.06 -11.15 -7.41
CA SER A 574 26.20 -11.86 -6.45
C SER A 574 25.07 -10.96 -5.97
N GLU A 575 25.37 -9.70 -5.69
CA GLU A 575 24.38 -8.72 -5.24
C GLU A 575 23.36 -8.41 -6.35
N TRP A 576 23.83 -8.30 -7.59
CA TRP A 576 22.94 -8.15 -8.74
C TRP A 576 22.00 -9.36 -8.87
N GLU A 577 22.56 -10.58 -8.81
CA GLU A 577 21.76 -11.83 -8.87
C GLU A 577 20.75 -11.90 -7.73
N GLU A 578 21.10 -11.41 -6.54
CA GLU A 578 20.18 -11.38 -5.39
C GLU A 578 18.95 -10.52 -5.71
N THR A 579 19.13 -9.32 -6.29
CA THR A 579 18.00 -8.46 -6.66
C THR A 579 17.12 -9.11 -7.74
N VAL A 580 17.74 -9.74 -8.74
CA VAL A 580 17.03 -10.48 -9.80
C VAL A 580 16.20 -11.63 -9.20
N ASN A 581 16.79 -12.40 -8.29
CA ASN A 581 16.11 -13.53 -7.64
C ASN A 581 14.95 -13.07 -6.74
N LYS A 582 15.13 -11.97 -6.01
CA LYS A 582 14.06 -11.39 -5.18
C LYS A 582 12.88 -10.91 -6.03
N SER A 583 13.15 -10.27 -7.16
CA SER A 583 12.09 -9.81 -8.08
C SER A 583 11.40 -10.99 -8.77
N ALA A 584 12.16 -12.03 -9.13
CA ALA A 584 11.65 -13.25 -9.76
C ALA A 584 10.63 -13.99 -8.88
N ALA A 585 10.80 -13.93 -7.56
CA ALA A 585 9.86 -14.54 -6.63
C ALA A 585 8.44 -13.92 -6.77
N LEU A 586 8.38 -12.61 -7.00
CA LEU A 586 7.12 -11.90 -7.30
C LEU A 586 6.64 -12.20 -8.73
N GLY A 587 7.56 -12.28 -9.68
CA GLY A 587 7.25 -12.60 -11.08
C GLY A 587 6.49 -13.90 -11.25
N ARG A 588 6.76 -14.90 -10.39
CA ARG A 588 6.03 -16.17 -10.39
C ARG A 588 4.53 -15.99 -10.14
N ALA A 589 4.14 -15.01 -9.33
CA ALA A 589 2.72 -14.74 -9.09
C ALA A 589 2.04 -14.19 -10.36
N ILE A 590 2.76 -13.40 -11.14
CA ILE A 590 2.26 -12.90 -12.43
C ILE A 590 2.12 -14.06 -13.42
N ASP A 591 3.14 -14.92 -13.53
CA ASP A 591 3.08 -16.12 -14.40
C ASP A 591 1.88 -17.01 -14.03
N LEU A 592 1.68 -17.25 -12.74
CA LEU A 592 0.56 -18.06 -12.28
C LEU A 592 -0.78 -17.41 -12.62
N ALA A 593 -0.90 -16.08 -12.45
CA ALA A 593 -2.12 -15.35 -12.80
C ALA A 593 -2.40 -15.42 -14.30
N GLU A 594 -1.38 -15.25 -15.13
CA GLU A 594 -1.50 -15.39 -16.59
C GLU A 594 -1.96 -16.79 -16.97
N GLN A 595 -1.34 -17.81 -16.39
CA GLN A 595 -1.67 -19.20 -16.66
C GLN A 595 -3.10 -19.54 -16.21
N ALA A 596 -3.47 -19.10 -15.01
CA ALA A 596 -4.75 -19.48 -14.39
C ALA A 596 -5.94 -18.73 -14.99
N PHE A 597 -5.77 -17.47 -15.39
CA PHE A 597 -6.89 -16.59 -15.70
C PHE A 597 -6.87 -15.99 -17.11
N VAL A 598 -5.70 -15.90 -17.77
CA VAL A 598 -5.58 -15.33 -19.12
C VAL A 598 -5.52 -16.45 -20.17
N SER A 599 -4.69 -17.45 -19.97
CA SER A 599 -4.49 -18.55 -20.95
C SER A 599 -5.68 -19.49 -21.04
N SER A 600 -6.50 -19.59 -19.99
CA SER A 600 -7.68 -20.48 -19.99
C SER A 600 -8.79 -19.99 -20.92
N ASP A 601 -8.85 -18.70 -21.18
CA ASP A 601 -9.85 -18.11 -22.10
C ASP A 601 -9.52 -18.41 -23.57
N ALA A 602 -8.23 -18.61 -23.89
CA ALA A 602 -7.80 -18.95 -25.25
C ALA A 602 -8.07 -20.43 -25.62
N GLY A 603 -8.25 -21.30 -24.62
CA GLY A 603 -8.51 -22.74 -24.83
C GLY A 603 -9.99 -23.11 -24.97
N ALA A 604 -10.91 -22.18 -24.69
CA ALA A 604 -12.35 -22.45 -24.75
C ALA A 604 -12.94 -22.23 -26.15
N SER A 605 -12.13 -21.75 -27.10
CA SER A 605 -12.57 -21.44 -28.46
C SER A 605 -11.96 -22.37 -29.55
N GLN A 606 -11.51 -23.58 -29.13
CA GLN A 606 -11.16 -24.65 -30.09
C GLN A 606 -12.12 -25.82 -30.00
#